data_0c58dd99f7504373db5f7130118f244c
#
_entry.id   0c58dd99f7504373db5f7130118f244c
#
_cell.length_a   1.000
_cell.length_b   1.000
_cell.length_c   1.000
_cell.angle_alpha   90.00
_cell.angle_beta   90.00
_cell.angle_gamma   90.00
#
_symmetry.space_group_name_H-M   'P 1'
#
loop_
_entity.id
_entity.type
_entity.pdbx_description
1 polymer ?
#
loop_
_entity_poly.entity_id
_entity_poly.type
_entity_poly.pdbx_seq_one_letter_code
_entity_poly.pdbx_strand_id
1 'polypeptide(L)'
;FKTPDPWNSFYAREALGIRTWDMYDDVLGATAGSYGSMFSTGGDETLKPSDQKANRFKPVVKFIGPFSIAKGKSRTHQITLPMYVGSVRAMVVAGQDGAYGNAEKTAPVRTPLMILSTLPRVLSTGEEIEVPVNVFALENSVKNVNVSIQASGAGVQVNGSKQQTLTFNQTGDRLIFFKLKTGTKTGKATIHLAANGHGQSTKETIELEVRNPNPAVTLRESKWVEAGKSEELHYQLSNGSEGNSIQL
;
A
#
# COMPACT_ATOMS: atom_id res chain seq x y z
N PHE A 1 -2.28 15.42 10.63
CA PHE A 1 -3.07 15.15 11.85
C PHE A 1 -2.76 16.23 12.89
N LYS A 2 -3.79 16.72 13.57
CA LYS A 2 -3.64 17.61 14.73
C LYS A 2 -3.80 16.78 16.01
N THR A 3 -3.09 17.18 17.07
CA THR A 3 -3.29 16.57 18.39
C THR A 3 -4.72 16.86 18.86
N PRO A 4 -5.47 15.85 19.29
CA PRO A 4 -6.82 16.06 19.82
C PRO A 4 -6.76 17.02 20.99
N ASP A 5 -7.60 18.04 20.96
CA ASP A 5 -7.77 19.00 22.05
C ASP A 5 -9.14 18.77 22.66
N PRO A 6 -9.23 18.28 23.92
CA PRO A 6 -10.49 18.03 24.58
C PRO A 6 -11.38 19.27 24.69
N TRP A 7 -10.79 20.47 24.90
CA TRP A 7 -11.55 21.72 24.98
C TRP A 7 -12.23 22.05 23.67
N ASN A 8 -11.54 21.90 22.54
CA ASN A 8 -12.13 22.11 21.22
C ASN A 8 -13.22 21.09 20.92
N SER A 9 -13.14 19.89 21.47
CA SER A 9 -14.15 18.85 21.29
C SER A 9 -15.40 19.11 22.13
N PHE A 10 -15.23 19.50 23.40
CA PHE A 10 -16.36 19.72 24.32
C PHE A 10 -17.07 21.06 24.08
N TYR A 11 -16.37 22.08 23.62
CA TYR A 11 -16.90 23.42 23.35
C TYR A 11 -16.96 23.76 21.86
N ALA A 12 -16.80 22.78 20.99
CA ALA A 12 -17.01 22.97 19.56
C ALA A 12 -18.42 23.48 19.31
N ARG A 13 -18.55 24.49 18.47
CA ARG A 13 -19.86 24.87 17.95
C ARG A 13 -20.36 23.72 17.10
N GLU A 14 -21.50 23.16 17.46
CA GLU A 14 -22.18 22.21 16.61
C GLU A 14 -22.61 22.91 15.33
N ALA A 15 -22.34 22.29 14.20
CA ALA A 15 -22.87 22.77 12.95
C ALA A 15 -24.41 22.72 13.06
N LEU A 16 -25.07 23.83 12.74
CA LEU A 16 -26.53 23.82 12.60
C LEU A 16 -26.87 22.69 11.64
N GLY A 17 -27.53 21.66 12.14
CA GLY A 17 -27.91 20.48 11.35
C GLY A 17 -29.02 20.78 10.38
N ILE A 18 -28.81 21.73 9.48
CA ILE A 18 -29.72 21.98 8.37
C ILE A 18 -29.38 20.96 7.30
N ARG A 19 -30.23 19.95 7.14
CA ARG A 19 -30.25 19.16 5.91
C ARG A 19 -30.96 20.00 4.87
N THR A 20 -30.22 20.55 3.93
CA THR A 20 -30.79 21.06 2.69
C THR A 20 -31.29 19.84 1.90
N TRP A 21 -32.58 19.72 1.76
CA TRP A 21 -33.20 18.72 0.91
C TRP A 21 -33.27 19.30 -0.50
N ASP A 22 -32.61 18.66 -1.44
CA ASP A 22 -32.61 19.05 -2.84
C ASP A 22 -33.61 18.17 -3.60
N MET A 23 -34.59 18.78 -4.21
CA MET A 23 -35.59 18.05 -5.01
C MET A 23 -35.06 17.63 -6.38
N TYR A 24 -33.80 17.95 -6.72
CA TYR A 24 -33.23 17.60 -8.04
C TYR A 24 -33.20 16.09 -8.26
N ASP A 25 -32.95 15.30 -7.24
CA ASP A 25 -32.91 13.85 -7.34
C ASP A 25 -34.29 13.26 -7.67
N ASP A 26 -35.37 13.86 -7.16
CA ASP A 26 -36.75 13.44 -7.47
C ASP A 26 -37.20 13.88 -8.87
N VAL A 27 -36.78 15.06 -9.30
CA VAL A 27 -37.11 15.59 -10.61
C VAL A 27 -36.32 14.91 -11.73
N LEU A 28 -35.03 14.67 -11.51
CA LEU A 28 -34.17 13.97 -12.49
C LEU A 28 -34.46 12.47 -12.51
N GLY A 29 -34.79 11.88 -11.37
CA GLY A 29 -35.18 10.47 -11.30
C GLY A 29 -36.47 10.15 -12.05
N ALA A 30 -37.40 11.09 -12.12
CA ALA A 30 -38.65 10.93 -12.85
C ALA A 30 -38.50 11.04 -14.39
N THR A 31 -37.47 11.79 -14.85
CA THR A 31 -37.28 12.06 -16.29
C THR A 31 -36.17 11.22 -16.92
N ALA A 32 -35.20 10.80 -16.16
CA ALA A 32 -34.03 10.05 -16.61
C ALA A 32 -34.12 8.56 -16.23
N GLY A 33 -35.13 7.88 -16.77
CA GLY A 33 -35.24 6.45 -16.64
C GLY A 33 -33.88 5.78 -16.79
N SER A 34 -33.45 5.03 -15.79
CA SER A 34 -32.29 4.12 -15.77
C SER A 34 -30.87 4.70 -15.88
N TYR A 35 -30.68 6.01 -16.04
CA TYR A 35 -29.33 6.58 -16.05
C TYR A 35 -28.77 6.86 -14.64
N GLY A 36 -29.62 6.93 -13.62
CA GLY A 36 -29.21 7.17 -12.24
C GLY A 36 -28.34 6.05 -11.62
N SER A 37 -28.45 4.83 -12.12
CA SER A 37 -27.62 3.71 -11.66
C SER A 37 -26.20 3.69 -12.25
N MET A 38 -25.95 4.48 -13.29
CA MET A 38 -24.60 4.58 -13.90
C MET A 38 -23.67 5.52 -13.13
N PHE A 39 -24.21 6.40 -12.31
CA PHE A 39 -23.44 7.35 -11.50
C PHE A 39 -23.45 7.02 -10.01
N SER A 40 -23.92 5.85 -9.61
CA SER A 40 -23.62 5.37 -8.29
C SER A 40 -22.10 5.19 -8.24
N THR A 41 -21.44 6.23 -7.79
CA THR A 41 -20.05 6.18 -7.34
C THR A 41 -19.98 4.99 -6.42
N GLY A 42 -19.19 3.96 -6.80
CA GLY A 42 -19.07 2.73 -6.07
C GLY A 42 -18.86 2.98 -4.59
N GLY A 43 -19.97 3.10 -3.87
CA GLY A 43 -20.02 3.00 -2.44
C GLY A 43 -19.75 1.55 -2.16
N ASP A 44 -18.72 1.32 -1.43
CA ASP A 44 -18.52 0.28 -0.44
C ASP A 44 -19.34 -1.01 -0.66
N GLU A 45 -19.11 -1.67 -1.80
CA GLU A 45 -19.26 -3.10 -1.80
C GLU A 45 -18.31 -3.58 -0.71
N THR A 46 -18.85 -4.21 0.30
CA THR A 46 -18.14 -4.97 1.30
C THR A 46 -17.26 -5.99 0.55
N LEU A 47 -16.13 -5.47 0.07
CA LEU A 47 -15.05 -6.28 -0.43
C LEU A 47 -14.69 -7.18 0.73
N LYS A 48 -15.12 -8.44 0.66
CA LYS A 48 -14.59 -9.47 1.54
C LYS A 48 -13.09 -9.23 1.59
N PRO A 49 -12.47 -9.03 2.76
CA PRO A 49 -11.05 -8.84 2.82
C PRO A 49 -10.43 -10.11 2.23
N SER A 50 -10.06 -10.05 0.97
CA SER A 50 -9.22 -11.10 0.43
C SER A 50 -7.88 -10.86 1.10
N ASP A 51 -7.38 -11.85 1.84
CA ASP A 51 -6.07 -11.86 2.49
C ASP A 51 -4.89 -11.65 1.50
N GLN A 52 -5.19 -11.33 0.26
CA GLN A 52 -4.25 -11.24 -0.86
C GLN A 52 -3.95 -9.81 -1.33
N LYS A 53 -4.56 -8.76 -0.73
CA LYS A 53 -4.22 -7.39 -1.12
C LYS A 53 -2.85 -7.00 -0.60
N ALA A 54 -1.99 -6.54 -1.51
CA ALA A 54 -0.66 -6.04 -1.17
C ALA A 54 -0.74 -4.81 -0.25
N ASN A 55 -0.18 -4.90 0.95
CA ASN A 55 -0.12 -3.79 1.90
C ASN A 55 1.21 -3.04 1.74
N ARG A 56 1.21 -2.02 0.90
CA ARG A 56 2.42 -1.27 0.53
C ARG A 56 2.85 -0.23 1.55
N PHE A 57 1.91 0.39 2.24
CA PHE A 57 2.18 1.45 3.19
C PHE A 57 1.72 1.03 4.57
N LYS A 58 2.68 0.75 5.44
CA LYS A 58 2.40 0.55 6.87
C LYS A 58 2.39 1.92 7.54
N PRO A 59 1.21 2.47 7.88
CA PRO A 59 1.16 3.75 8.58
C PRO A 59 1.85 3.60 9.93
N VAL A 60 2.71 4.57 10.27
CA VAL A 60 3.33 4.65 11.59
C VAL A 60 2.36 5.35 12.53
N VAL A 61 1.26 4.68 12.83
CA VAL A 61 0.25 5.15 13.78
C VAL A 61 0.11 4.09 14.86
N LYS A 62 0.31 4.48 16.11
CA LYS A 62 0.14 3.60 17.27
C LYS A 62 -0.61 4.35 18.35
N PHE A 63 -1.69 3.75 18.82
CA PHE A 63 -2.44 4.23 19.98
C PHE A 63 -2.01 3.42 21.21
N ILE A 64 -1.82 4.11 22.33
CA ILE A 64 -1.52 3.52 23.64
C ILE A 64 -2.43 4.17 24.66
N GLY A 65 -3.27 3.40 25.29
CA GLY A 65 -4.21 3.89 26.30
C GLY A 65 -5.61 3.28 26.15
N PRO A 66 -6.57 3.73 26.97
CA PRO A 66 -6.38 4.62 28.10
C PRO A 66 -5.63 3.94 29.28
N PHE A 67 -4.95 4.72 30.11
CA PHE A 67 -4.32 4.24 31.35
C PHE A 67 -4.28 5.33 32.40
N SER A 68 -4.28 4.92 33.68
CA SER A 68 -4.19 5.83 34.80
C SER A 68 -2.76 5.98 35.30
N ILE A 69 -2.41 7.17 35.80
CA ILE A 69 -1.14 7.48 36.44
C ILE A 69 -1.43 8.07 37.81
N ALA A 70 -0.89 7.48 38.87
CA ALA A 70 -1.01 8.00 40.22
C ALA A 70 -0.20 9.29 40.41
N LYS A 71 -0.60 10.14 41.37
CA LYS A 71 0.07 11.40 41.70
C LYS A 71 1.58 11.18 41.92
N GLY A 72 2.42 11.96 41.27
CA GLY A 72 3.87 11.91 41.38
C GLY A 72 4.51 10.70 40.69
N LYS A 73 3.77 9.90 39.96
CA LYS A 73 4.31 8.77 39.17
C LYS A 73 4.46 9.11 37.71
N SER A 74 5.35 8.40 37.03
CA SER A 74 5.54 8.46 35.60
C SER A 74 5.35 7.08 34.99
N ARG A 75 5.00 7.03 33.70
CA ARG A 75 4.89 5.80 32.93
C ARG A 75 5.66 5.93 31.63
N THR A 76 6.50 4.96 31.35
CA THR A 76 7.32 4.92 30.12
C THR A 76 6.77 3.87 29.17
N HIS A 77 6.66 4.21 27.91
CA HIS A 77 6.26 3.30 26.85
C HIS A 77 7.38 3.18 25.82
N GLN A 78 7.73 1.95 25.48
CA GLN A 78 8.65 1.67 24.38
C GLN A 78 7.86 1.38 23.11
N ILE A 79 8.20 2.08 22.03
CA ILE A 79 7.55 1.95 20.74
C ILE A 79 8.62 1.60 19.70
N THR A 80 8.53 0.41 19.13
CA THR A 80 9.34 0.04 17.98
C THR A 80 8.75 0.66 16.74
N LEU A 81 9.52 1.51 16.06
CA LEU A 81 9.16 2.10 14.78
C LEU A 81 9.61 1.16 13.64
N PRO A 82 8.80 0.97 12.60
CA PRO A 82 9.28 0.36 11.37
C PRO A 82 10.31 1.29 10.73
N MET A 83 10.99 0.82 9.69
CA MET A 83 11.88 1.70 8.95
C MET A 83 11.09 2.86 8.36
N TYR A 84 11.44 4.06 8.78
CA TYR A 84 10.76 5.29 8.40
C TYR A 84 11.78 6.43 8.39
N VAL A 85 11.74 7.23 7.34
CA VAL A 85 12.55 8.44 7.20
C VAL A 85 11.66 9.65 7.41
N GLY A 86 11.95 10.44 8.42
CA GLY A 86 11.17 11.65 8.68
C GLY A 86 11.11 12.01 10.15
N SER A 87 9.94 12.30 10.65
CA SER A 87 9.72 12.62 12.06
C SER A 87 8.46 11.93 12.57
N VAL A 88 8.47 11.54 13.83
CA VAL A 88 7.28 11.07 14.54
C VAL A 88 6.79 12.13 15.49
N ARG A 89 5.49 12.26 15.59
CA ARG A 89 4.82 13.15 16.56
C ARG A 89 4.17 12.27 17.63
N ALA A 90 4.65 12.42 18.86
CA ALA A 90 3.97 11.88 20.04
C ALA A 90 2.91 12.89 20.49
N MET A 91 1.70 12.43 20.64
CA MET A 91 0.55 13.21 21.09
C MET A 91 -0.02 12.59 22.35
N VAL A 92 -0.23 13.38 23.37
CA VAL A 92 -0.79 12.94 24.66
C VAL A 92 -2.01 13.75 24.97
N VAL A 93 -3.07 13.10 25.41
CA VAL A 93 -4.27 13.73 25.95
C VAL A 93 -4.48 13.17 27.34
N ALA A 94 -4.74 14.03 28.29
CA ALA A 94 -4.99 13.66 29.69
C ALA A 94 -6.21 14.39 30.23
N GLY A 95 -6.92 13.76 31.17
CA GLY A 95 -8.05 14.35 31.86
C GLY A 95 -8.17 13.78 33.27
N GLN A 96 -8.56 14.64 34.23
CA GLN A 96 -8.86 14.26 35.61
C GLN A 96 -9.84 15.26 36.20
N ASP A 97 -10.95 14.79 36.78
CA ASP A 97 -11.89 15.56 37.56
C ASP A 97 -12.30 16.91 36.93
N GLY A 98 -12.61 16.90 35.62
CA GLY A 98 -12.99 18.09 34.87
C GLY A 98 -11.81 18.95 34.38
N ALA A 99 -10.58 18.63 34.74
CA ALA A 99 -9.37 19.23 34.17
C ALA A 99 -8.88 18.39 32.99
N TYR A 100 -8.61 19.04 31.86
CA TYR A 100 -8.18 18.39 30.63
C TYR A 100 -6.96 19.10 30.07
N GLY A 101 -6.12 18.35 29.37
CA GLY A 101 -4.96 18.92 28.70
C GLY A 101 -4.44 18.02 27.61
N ASN A 102 -3.66 18.60 26.72
CA ASN A 102 -2.92 17.91 25.71
C ASN A 102 -1.48 18.39 25.63
N ALA A 103 -0.62 17.57 25.09
CA ALA A 103 0.74 17.92 24.76
C ALA A 103 1.20 17.13 23.53
N GLU A 104 2.10 17.73 22.78
CA GLU A 104 2.73 17.04 21.66
C GLU A 104 4.23 17.33 21.58
N LYS A 105 4.97 16.37 21.06
CA LYS A 105 6.39 16.53 20.76
C LYS A 105 6.73 15.79 19.49
N THR A 106 7.43 16.47 18.60
CA THR A 106 7.96 15.88 17.37
C THR A 106 9.44 15.53 17.55
N ALA A 107 9.82 14.33 17.13
CA ALA A 107 11.20 13.87 17.13
C ALA A 107 11.59 13.35 15.73
N PRO A 108 12.79 13.72 15.22
CA PRO A 108 13.27 13.16 13.96
C PRO A 108 13.59 11.68 14.11
N VAL A 109 13.30 10.91 13.07
CA VAL A 109 13.66 9.48 12.98
C VAL A 109 14.73 9.35 11.92
N ARG A 110 15.93 8.96 12.34
CA ARG A 110 17.11 8.80 11.49
C ARG A 110 17.90 7.59 11.94
N THR A 111 18.44 6.85 10.99
CA THR A 111 19.45 5.80 11.23
C THR A 111 20.67 6.09 10.39
N PRO A 112 21.88 5.64 10.80
CA PRO A 112 23.12 5.91 10.05
C PRO A 112 23.09 5.44 8.61
N LEU A 113 22.40 4.33 8.36
CA LEU A 113 22.21 3.74 7.03
C LEU A 113 20.71 3.56 6.76
N MET A 114 20.25 4.02 5.61
CA MET A 114 18.85 3.89 5.20
C MET A 114 18.75 3.56 3.72
N ILE A 115 17.68 2.88 3.35
CA ILE A 115 17.28 2.64 1.96
C ILE A 115 15.84 3.08 1.74
N LEU A 116 15.59 3.59 0.55
CA LEU A 116 14.25 3.92 0.08
C LEU A 116 14.13 3.47 -1.36
N SER A 117 13.18 2.62 -1.64
CA SER A 117 12.90 2.16 -2.99
C SER A 117 11.57 2.69 -3.51
N THR A 118 11.47 2.81 -4.80
CA THR A 118 10.22 3.20 -5.47
C THR A 118 9.80 2.11 -6.43
N LEU A 119 8.63 1.56 -6.21
CA LEU A 119 8.03 0.51 -7.02
C LEU A 119 6.61 0.89 -7.40
N PRO A 120 6.12 0.51 -8.59
CA PRO A 120 4.72 0.62 -8.94
C PRO A 120 3.86 -0.24 -8.02
N ARG A 121 2.59 0.13 -7.86
CA ARG A 121 1.64 -0.63 -7.01
C ARG A 121 1.28 -1.97 -7.60
N VAL A 122 1.23 -2.04 -8.91
CA VAL A 122 0.82 -3.19 -9.70
C VAL A 122 1.82 -3.36 -10.81
N LEU A 123 2.17 -4.60 -11.12
CA LEU A 123 2.93 -4.99 -12.30
C LEU A 123 2.05 -5.83 -13.21
N SER A 124 2.33 -5.76 -14.49
CA SER A 124 1.70 -6.64 -15.48
C SER A 124 2.45 -7.97 -15.57
N THR A 125 1.79 -8.99 -16.08
CA THR A 125 2.44 -10.24 -16.48
C THR A 125 3.40 -10.02 -17.63
N GLY A 126 4.57 -10.65 -17.60
CA GLY A 126 5.60 -10.53 -18.67
C GLY A 126 6.34 -9.19 -18.68
N GLU A 127 6.17 -8.34 -17.68
CA GLU A 127 6.80 -7.02 -17.60
C GLU A 127 8.21 -7.10 -17.02
N GLU A 128 9.10 -6.25 -17.52
CA GLU A 128 10.43 -6.01 -16.96
C GLU A 128 10.55 -4.55 -16.52
N ILE A 129 10.97 -4.35 -15.28
CA ILE A 129 11.08 -3.02 -14.68
C ILE A 129 12.45 -2.81 -14.03
N GLU A 130 12.87 -1.56 -13.96
CA GLU A 130 13.97 -1.12 -13.12
C GLU A 130 13.46 -0.58 -11.80
N VAL A 131 14.03 -1.08 -10.71
CA VAL A 131 13.71 -0.68 -9.33
C VAL A 131 14.75 0.32 -8.87
N PRO A 132 14.44 1.61 -8.79
CA PRO A 132 15.32 2.59 -8.21
C PRO A 132 15.36 2.40 -6.68
N VAL A 133 16.56 2.30 -6.14
CA VAL A 133 16.84 2.21 -4.70
C VAL A 133 17.79 3.33 -4.33
N ASN A 134 17.30 4.26 -3.53
CA ASN A 134 18.14 5.32 -2.96
C ASN A 134 18.73 4.85 -1.63
N VAL A 135 20.04 4.92 -1.51
CA VAL A 135 20.82 4.48 -0.34
C VAL A 135 21.42 5.72 0.31
N PHE A 136 21.06 5.94 1.58
CA PHE A 136 21.49 7.10 2.37
C PHE A 136 22.53 6.65 3.41
N ALA A 137 23.72 7.21 3.33
CA ALA A 137 24.75 7.16 4.37
C ALA A 137 24.72 8.47 5.14
N LEU A 138 24.10 8.48 6.32
CA LEU A 138 23.86 9.70 7.13
C LEU A 138 24.95 9.95 8.17
N GLU A 139 25.92 9.03 8.28
CA GLU A 139 27.11 9.16 9.12
C GLU A 139 28.36 8.83 8.34
N ASN A 140 29.46 9.53 8.64
CA ASN A 140 30.75 9.33 7.98
C ASN A 140 31.39 7.96 8.24
N SER A 141 30.88 7.24 9.24
CA SER A 141 31.29 5.88 9.56
C SER A 141 30.82 4.86 8.50
N VAL A 142 29.72 5.16 7.80
CA VAL A 142 29.13 4.29 6.77
C VAL A 142 29.83 4.54 5.44
N LYS A 143 30.86 3.74 5.13
CA LYS A 143 31.67 3.91 3.90
C LYS A 143 31.32 2.91 2.81
N ASN A 144 31.34 1.60 3.13
CA ASN A 144 31.06 0.54 2.18
C ASN A 144 29.71 -0.08 2.54
N VAL A 145 28.77 -0.04 1.60
CA VAL A 145 27.43 -0.54 1.78
C VAL A 145 27.15 -1.61 0.72
N ASN A 146 26.76 -2.80 1.17
CA ASN A 146 26.30 -3.85 0.30
C ASN A 146 24.77 -3.86 0.31
N VAL A 147 24.18 -3.67 -0.85
CA VAL A 147 22.71 -3.66 -1.06
C VAL A 147 22.30 -4.91 -1.79
N SER A 148 21.30 -5.61 -1.28
CA SER A 148 20.76 -6.84 -1.86
C SER A 148 19.26 -6.75 -2.08
N ILE A 149 18.79 -7.45 -3.12
CA ILE A 149 17.38 -7.57 -3.46
C ILE A 149 16.98 -9.05 -3.59
N GLN A 150 15.80 -9.38 -3.11
CA GLN A 150 15.15 -10.69 -3.29
C GLN A 150 13.70 -10.45 -3.67
N ALA A 151 13.17 -11.30 -4.54
CA ALA A 151 11.79 -11.28 -4.98
C ALA A 151 11.16 -12.66 -4.77
N SER A 152 9.91 -12.69 -4.36
CA SER A 152 9.13 -13.92 -4.17
C SER A 152 7.65 -13.69 -4.48
N GLY A 153 6.93 -14.75 -4.83
CA GLY A 153 5.50 -14.71 -5.16
C GLY A 153 5.20 -14.26 -6.59
N ALA A 154 4.04 -14.60 -7.09
CA ALA A 154 3.48 -14.25 -8.41
C ALA A 154 4.46 -14.33 -9.59
N GLY A 155 5.44 -15.25 -9.54
CA GLY A 155 6.42 -15.43 -10.61
C GLY A 155 7.39 -14.27 -10.82
N VAL A 156 7.49 -13.33 -9.84
CA VAL A 156 8.45 -12.22 -9.91
C VAL A 156 9.85 -12.71 -9.58
N GLN A 157 10.81 -12.35 -10.41
CA GLN A 157 12.20 -12.74 -10.27
C GLN A 157 13.13 -11.54 -10.46
N VAL A 158 14.28 -11.59 -9.79
CA VAL A 158 15.36 -10.61 -10.03
C VAL A 158 16.07 -10.98 -11.32
N ASN A 159 16.11 -10.03 -12.25
CA ASN A 159 16.81 -10.19 -13.54
C ASN A 159 18.16 -9.49 -13.47
N GLY A 160 19.25 -10.26 -13.39
CA GLY A 160 20.61 -9.75 -13.26
C GLY A 160 21.17 -9.83 -11.84
N SER A 161 22.00 -8.85 -11.47
CA SER A 161 22.69 -8.86 -10.17
C SER A 161 21.71 -8.69 -9.00
N LYS A 162 21.81 -9.59 -8.03
CA LYS A 162 21.04 -9.53 -6.78
C LYS A 162 21.72 -8.70 -5.69
N GLN A 163 22.94 -8.24 -5.93
CA GLN A 163 23.74 -7.47 -4.98
C GLN A 163 24.54 -6.40 -5.71
N GLN A 164 24.67 -5.24 -5.05
CA GLN A 164 25.52 -4.14 -5.49
C GLN A 164 26.24 -3.55 -4.28
N THR A 165 27.51 -3.19 -4.45
CA THR A 165 28.32 -2.55 -3.42
C THR A 165 28.53 -1.08 -3.77
N LEU A 166 28.29 -0.20 -2.80
CA LEU A 166 28.45 1.23 -2.90
C LEU A 166 29.54 1.71 -1.95
N THR A 167 30.36 2.66 -2.40
CA THR A 167 31.34 3.32 -1.55
C THR A 167 30.95 4.79 -1.37
N PHE A 168 30.88 5.23 -0.12
CA PHE A 168 30.62 6.60 0.29
C PHE A 168 31.92 7.22 0.83
N ASN A 169 32.38 8.31 0.23
CA ASN A 169 33.52 9.07 0.71
C ASN A 169 33.12 10.09 1.79
N GLN A 170 31.85 10.51 1.75
CA GLN A 170 31.24 11.44 2.68
C GLN A 170 29.75 11.04 2.88
N THR A 171 29.11 11.65 3.86
CA THR A 171 27.66 11.51 4.04
C THR A 171 26.91 12.00 2.80
N GLY A 172 25.84 11.31 2.44
CA GLY A 172 25.05 11.61 1.26
C GLY A 172 24.18 10.45 0.86
N ASP A 173 23.67 10.52 -0.35
CA ASP A 173 22.85 9.47 -0.95
C ASP A 173 23.37 9.04 -2.31
N ARG A 174 23.04 7.83 -2.70
CA ARG A 174 23.33 7.25 -4.02
C ARG A 174 22.14 6.43 -4.50
N LEU A 175 21.80 6.65 -5.76
CA LEU A 175 20.77 5.92 -6.47
C LEU A 175 21.40 4.73 -7.22
N ILE A 176 20.81 3.55 -7.02
CA ILE A 176 21.12 2.33 -7.77
C ILE A 176 19.87 1.71 -8.33
N PHE A 177 20.03 0.81 -9.29
CA PHE A 177 18.91 0.16 -9.96
C PHE A 177 19.07 -1.35 -9.91
N PHE A 178 17.98 -2.05 -9.61
CA PHE A 178 17.83 -3.49 -9.79
C PHE A 178 16.79 -3.76 -10.85
N LYS A 179 16.91 -4.88 -11.55
CA LYS A 179 15.92 -5.30 -12.55
C LYS A 179 15.06 -6.40 -12.00
N LEU A 180 13.76 -6.27 -12.20
CA LEU A 180 12.78 -7.31 -11.90
C LEU A 180 12.06 -7.70 -13.18
N LYS A 181 11.73 -8.98 -13.29
CA LYS A 181 10.92 -9.53 -14.37
C LYS A 181 9.75 -10.31 -13.77
N THR A 182 8.56 -10.10 -14.31
CA THR A 182 7.38 -10.89 -13.98
C THR A 182 7.21 -12.06 -14.94
N GLY A 183 6.68 -13.16 -14.45
CA GLY A 183 6.20 -14.28 -15.27
C GLY A 183 4.73 -14.11 -15.67
N THR A 184 4.09 -15.23 -15.99
CA THR A 184 2.67 -15.28 -16.37
C THR A 184 1.72 -15.42 -15.17
N LYS A 185 2.25 -15.67 -13.97
CA LYS A 185 1.44 -15.86 -12.76
C LYS A 185 0.99 -14.51 -12.19
N THR A 186 -0.29 -14.41 -11.90
CA THR A 186 -0.91 -13.29 -11.19
C THR A 186 -0.94 -13.52 -9.68
N GLY A 187 -1.10 -12.46 -8.90
CA GLY A 187 -1.23 -12.52 -7.45
C GLY A 187 -0.23 -11.62 -6.71
N LYS A 188 -0.07 -11.88 -5.42
CA LYS A 188 0.81 -11.12 -4.55
C LYS A 188 2.28 -11.49 -4.75
N ALA A 189 3.13 -10.48 -4.86
CA ALA A 189 4.58 -10.60 -4.85
C ALA A 189 5.17 -9.77 -3.70
N THR A 190 6.29 -10.22 -3.17
CA THR A 190 7.01 -9.56 -2.08
C THR A 190 8.46 -9.35 -2.49
N ILE A 191 8.90 -8.10 -2.38
CA ILE A 191 10.27 -7.68 -2.65
C ILE A 191 10.94 -7.35 -1.34
N HIS A 192 12.07 -7.97 -1.07
CA HIS A 192 12.91 -7.70 0.09
C HIS A 192 14.18 -7.01 -0.36
N LEU A 193 14.42 -5.83 0.18
CA LEU A 193 15.65 -5.08 0.04
C LEU A 193 16.38 -5.05 1.37
N ALA A 194 17.70 -5.21 1.34
CA ALA A 194 18.52 -5.08 2.52
C ALA A 194 19.81 -4.33 2.17
N ALA A 195 20.25 -3.45 3.06
CA ALA A 195 21.55 -2.81 2.96
C ALA A 195 22.31 -3.00 4.26
N ASN A 196 23.59 -3.32 4.14
CA ASN A 196 24.49 -3.58 5.25
C ASN A 196 25.79 -2.80 5.05
N GLY A 197 26.26 -2.11 6.08
CA GLY A 197 27.53 -1.39 6.03
C GLY A 197 27.94 -0.91 7.41
N HIS A 198 29.22 -1.08 7.76
CA HIS A 198 29.81 -0.62 9.02
C HIS A 198 29.02 -1.03 10.27
N GLY A 199 28.61 -2.29 10.38
CA GLY A 199 27.80 -2.79 11.50
C GLY A 199 26.34 -2.30 11.51
N GLN A 200 25.94 -1.46 10.58
CA GLN A 200 24.56 -1.02 10.39
C GLN A 200 23.85 -1.90 9.38
N SER A 201 22.59 -2.19 9.63
CA SER A 201 21.75 -2.92 8.70
C SER A 201 20.38 -2.28 8.60
N THR A 202 19.84 -2.28 7.40
CA THR A 202 18.50 -1.77 7.14
C THR A 202 17.79 -2.69 6.14
N LYS A 203 16.48 -2.84 6.27
CA LYS A 203 15.66 -3.74 5.45
C LYS A 203 14.36 -3.05 5.09
N GLU A 204 13.95 -3.22 3.85
CA GLU A 204 12.65 -2.78 3.35
C GLU A 204 11.92 -3.98 2.74
N THR A 205 10.64 -4.12 3.04
CA THR A 205 9.79 -5.16 2.47
C THR A 205 8.61 -4.49 1.80
N ILE A 206 8.46 -4.73 0.51
CA ILE A 206 7.42 -4.14 -0.33
C ILE A 206 6.55 -5.25 -0.89
N GLU A 207 5.26 -5.10 -0.71
CA GLU A 207 4.26 -5.96 -1.31
C GLU A 207 3.65 -5.26 -2.52
N LEU A 208 3.54 -5.96 -3.62
CA LEU A 208 2.90 -5.50 -4.85
C LEU A 208 2.03 -6.61 -5.42
N GLU A 209 1.20 -6.26 -6.34
CA GLU A 209 0.32 -7.20 -7.00
C GLU A 209 0.67 -7.31 -8.47
N VAL A 210 0.75 -8.55 -8.98
CA VAL A 210 0.89 -8.82 -10.41
C VAL A 210 -0.50 -9.13 -10.95
N ARG A 211 -0.93 -8.36 -11.93
CA ARG A 211 -2.25 -8.49 -12.56
C ARG A 211 -2.12 -8.63 -14.06
N ASN A 212 -3.08 -9.31 -14.66
CA ASN A 212 -3.23 -9.24 -16.11
C ASN A 212 -3.77 -7.84 -16.48
N PRO A 213 -3.09 -7.08 -17.35
CA PRO A 213 -3.53 -5.73 -17.73
C PRO A 213 -4.75 -5.75 -18.66
N ASN A 214 -4.98 -6.86 -19.33
CA ASN A 214 -6.05 -6.96 -20.31
C ASN A 214 -7.38 -7.36 -19.65
N PRO A 215 -8.50 -6.70 -19.99
CA PRO A 215 -9.81 -7.10 -19.52
C PRO A 215 -10.17 -8.49 -20.07
N ALA A 216 -10.94 -9.25 -19.32
CA ALA A 216 -11.50 -10.51 -19.82
C ALA A 216 -12.51 -10.21 -20.95
N VAL A 217 -12.35 -10.91 -22.06
CA VAL A 217 -13.29 -10.87 -23.18
C VAL A 217 -14.09 -12.16 -23.17
N THR A 218 -15.42 -12.06 -23.12
CA THR A 218 -16.30 -13.20 -23.20
C THR A 218 -16.90 -13.26 -24.59
N LEU A 219 -16.60 -14.32 -25.34
CA LEU A 219 -17.25 -14.65 -26.59
C LEU A 219 -18.34 -15.69 -26.31
N ARG A 220 -19.54 -15.44 -26.80
CA ARG A 220 -20.66 -16.38 -26.68
C ARG A 220 -21.10 -16.84 -28.05
N GLU A 221 -21.18 -18.13 -28.23
CA GLU A 221 -21.78 -18.77 -29.41
C GLU A 221 -22.87 -19.73 -28.95
N SER A 222 -23.98 -19.75 -29.61
CA SER A 222 -25.08 -20.66 -29.31
C SER A 222 -25.49 -21.40 -30.59
N LYS A 223 -25.61 -22.72 -30.51
CA LYS A 223 -26.10 -23.57 -31.58
C LYS A 223 -27.20 -24.49 -31.05
N TRP A 224 -28.18 -24.75 -31.89
CA TRP A 224 -29.19 -25.75 -31.61
C TRP A 224 -28.69 -27.12 -32.08
N VAL A 225 -28.78 -28.10 -31.20
CA VAL A 225 -28.43 -29.50 -31.49
C VAL A 225 -29.69 -30.30 -31.35
N GLU A 226 -30.05 -31.01 -32.41
CA GLU A 226 -31.22 -31.91 -32.41
C GLU A 226 -30.97 -33.13 -31.51
N ALA A 227 -32.02 -33.65 -30.92
CA ALA A 227 -31.94 -34.79 -30.04
C ALA A 227 -31.26 -36.03 -30.74
N GLY A 228 -30.23 -36.57 -30.10
CA GLY A 228 -29.45 -37.68 -30.62
C GLY A 228 -28.35 -37.32 -31.63
N LYS A 229 -28.14 -36.05 -31.90
CA LYS A 229 -27.01 -35.55 -32.72
C LYS A 229 -25.95 -34.87 -31.86
N SER A 230 -24.72 -34.82 -32.38
CA SER A 230 -23.59 -34.09 -31.80
C SER A 230 -23.16 -32.99 -32.76
N GLU A 231 -22.73 -31.87 -32.22
CA GLU A 231 -22.22 -30.72 -32.96
C GLU A 231 -20.82 -30.40 -32.44
N GLU A 232 -19.90 -30.15 -33.34
CA GLU A 232 -18.53 -29.75 -33.00
C GLU A 232 -18.40 -28.23 -33.05
N LEU A 233 -17.93 -27.61 -31.94
CA LEU A 233 -17.72 -26.21 -31.84
C LEU A 233 -16.22 -25.90 -32.00
N HIS A 234 -15.87 -25.13 -33.01
CA HIS A 234 -14.50 -24.67 -33.24
C HIS A 234 -14.31 -23.23 -32.72
N TYR A 235 -13.50 -23.08 -31.67
CA TYR A 235 -13.15 -21.77 -31.14
C TYR A 235 -11.78 -21.36 -31.62
N GLN A 236 -11.69 -20.17 -32.20
CA GLN A 236 -10.42 -19.53 -32.49
C GLN A 236 -10.15 -18.46 -31.42
N LEU A 237 -9.21 -18.77 -30.51
CA LEU A 237 -8.78 -17.81 -29.49
C LEU A 237 -7.95 -16.71 -30.15
N SER A 238 -8.15 -15.48 -29.75
CA SER A 238 -7.35 -14.35 -30.22
C SER A 238 -5.87 -14.55 -29.83
N ASN A 239 -4.97 -14.20 -30.74
CA ASN A 239 -3.52 -14.28 -30.49
C ASN A 239 -3.15 -13.48 -29.22
N GLY A 240 -2.38 -14.10 -28.33
CA GLY A 240 -1.96 -13.50 -27.07
C GLY A 240 -2.97 -13.63 -25.91
N SER A 241 -4.02 -14.42 -26.06
CA SER A 241 -4.95 -14.72 -24.95
C SER A 241 -4.28 -15.63 -23.93
N GLU A 242 -4.34 -15.26 -22.65
CA GLU A 242 -3.88 -16.09 -21.53
C GLU A 242 -5.04 -16.39 -20.57
N GLY A 243 -5.00 -17.58 -19.95
CA GLY A 243 -5.98 -17.94 -18.93
C GLY A 243 -7.37 -18.25 -19.47
N ASN A 244 -7.46 -18.86 -20.64
CA ASN A 244 -8.72 -19.19 -21.30
C ASN A 244 -9.51 -20.27 -20.55
N SER A 245 -10.83 -20.09 -20.46
CA SER A 245 -11.77 -21.09 -19.96
C SER A 245 -12.96 -21.20 -20.89
N ILE A 246 -13.47 -22.41 -21.07
CA ILE A 246 -14.68 -22.71 -21.82
C ILE A 246 -15.72 -23.19 -20.82
N GLN A 247 -16.92 -22.61 -20.87
CA GLN A 247 -18.08 -23.06 -20.11
C GLN A 247 -19.14 -23.51 -21.11
N LEU A 248 -19.59 -24.77 -20.95
CA LEU A 248 -20.64 -25.41 -21.72
C LEU A 248 -21.94 -25.41 -20.93
#